data_f168a30374047a0b33e14a8575cc564a
#
_entry.id   f168a30374047a0b33e14a8575cc564a
#
_cell.length_a   1.000
_cell.length_b   1.000
_cell.length_c   1.000
_cell.angle_alpha   90.00
_cell.angle_beta   90.00
_cell.angle_gamma   90.00
#
_symmetry.space_group_name_H-M   'P 1'
#
loop_
_entity.id
_entity.type
_entity.pdbx_description
1 polymer ?
#
loop_
_entity_poly.entity_id
_entity_poly.type
_entity_poly.pdbx_seq_one_letter_code
_entity_poly.pdbx_strand_id
1 'polypeptide(L)'
;MRRKIAIMGAILILFTSAASAYNSYGDIYEYNLYFNDKLLNTTEVPKPILKIGEPFDIKIDFITHKKCEMSIKLSEIENGYFVIVNGSTTKMNVYRADILEKDSTITYKWTVKPTEKWAGGSLPIDLVYQIDDFETKKSLVHGSFTIAYPYISNEHYKGEIPTSEEPQVSETESSPTSASTPAFTLAGAISVLALAFALFRR
;
A
#
# COMPACT_ATOMS: atom_id res chain seq x y z
N MET A 1 33.08 -25.24 -57.36
CA MET A 1 31.77 -24.71 -56.93
C MET A 1 31.76 -24.63 -55.43
N ARG A 2 31.94 -23.44 -54.82
CA ARG A 2 31.88 -23.25 -53.35
C ARG A 2 30.56 -22.59 -53.03
N ARG A 3 29.65 -23.30 -52.38
CA ARG A 3 28.39 -22.76 -51.88
C ARG A 3 28.64 -21.95 -50.60
N LYS A 4 28.39 -20.65 -50.67
CA LYS A 4 28.37 -19.76 -49.49
C LYS A 4 27.01 -19.92 -48.82
N ILE A 5 26.99 -20.48 -47.61
CA ILE A 5 25.81 -20.52 -46.74
C ILE A 5 25.79 -19.20 -46.02
N ALA A 6 24.81 -18.34 -46.34
CA ALA A 6 24.50 -17.14 -45.59
C ALA A 6 23.66 -17.50 -44.39
N ILE A 7 24.23 -17.41 -43.20
CA ILE A 7 23.48 -17.53 -41.91
C ILE A 7 22.82 -16.17 -41.65
N MET A 8 21.55 -16.11 -41.92
CA MET A 8 20.73 -14.93 -41.56
C MET A 8 20.29 -15.08 -40.11
N GLY A 9 21.07 -14.40 -39.23
CA GLY A 9 20.70 -14.32 -37.79
C GLY A 9 19.51 -13.42 -37.60
N ALA A 10 18.35 -14.01 -37.28
CA ALA A 10 17.18 -13.26 -36.84
C ALA A 10 17.42 -12.76 -35.42
N ILE A 11 17.70 -11.47 -35.26
CA ILE A 11 17.72 -10.81 -33.94
C ILE A 11 16.26 -10.63 -33.50
N LEU A 12 15.81 -11.50 -32.59
CA LEU A 12 14.53 -11.36 -31.92
C LEU A 12 14.65 -10.26 -30.85
N ILE A 13 14.28 -9.03 -31.22
CA ILE A 13 14.19 -7.92 -30.25
C ILE A 13 12.93 -8.14 -29.43
N LEU A 14 13.10 -8.65 -28.21
CA LEU A 14 12.06 -8.68 -27.18
C LEU A 14 11.78 -7.25 -26.73
N PHE A 15 10.77 -6.64 -27.29
CA PHE A 15 10.17 -5.43 -26.71
C PHE A 15 9.49 -5.83 -25.40
N THR A 16 10.18 -5.66 -24.27
CA THR A 16 9.53 -5.65 -22.97
C THR A 16 8.75 -4.34 -22.89
N SER A 17 7.47 -4.37 -23.23
CA SER A 17 6.56 -3.29 -22.90
C SER A 17 6.52 -3.18 -21.38
N ALA A 18 7.13 -2.14 -20.82
CA ALA A 18 6.88 -1.73 -19.45
C ALA A 18 5.38 -1.44 -19.36
N ALA A 19 4.65 -2.31 -18.65
CA ALA A 19 3.27 -2.03 -18.32
C ALA A 19 3.28 -0.83 -17.38
N SER A 20 3.06 0.36 -17.91
CA SER A 20 2.76 1.54 -17.11
C SER A 20 1.47 1.22 -16.36
N ALA A 21 1.52 1.26 -15.02
CA ALA A 21 0.31 1.18 -14.23
C ALA A 21 -0.61 2.32 -14.69
N TYR A 22 -1.76 1.96 -15.24
CA TYR A 22 -2.73 2.94 -15.71
C TYR A 22 -3.32 3.65 -14.50
N ASN A 23 -2.93 4.90 -14.29
CA ASN A 23 -3.60 5.78 -13.36
C ASN A 23 -4.90 6.27 -14.03
N SER A 24 -6.05 5.79 -13.57
CA SER A 24 -7.37 6.20 -14.10
C SER A 24 -7.66 7.70 -13.94
N TYR A 25 -6.85 8.43 -13.20
CA TYR A 25 -6.94 9.86 -12.95
C TYR A 25 -5.74 10.65 -13.48
N GLY A 26 -4.90 10.07 -14.35
CA GLY A 26 -3.68 10.67 -14.84
C GLY A 26 -3.86 11.96 -15.65
N ASP A 27 -5.08 12.24 -16.11
CA ASP A 27 -5.48 13.52 -16.72
C ASP A 27 -5.87 14.61 -15.69
N ILE A 28 -5.96 14.26 -14.41
CA ILE A 28 -6.29 15.16 -13.31
C ILE A 28 -5.05 15.42 -12.46
N TYR A 29 -4.33 14.36 -12.06
CA TYR A 29 -3.16 14.47 -11.19
C TYR A 29 -2.23 13.25 -11.29
N GLU A 30 -0.99 13.49 -10.88
CA GLU A 30 0.03 12.47 -10.61
C GLU A 30 0.64 12.74 -9.23
N TYR A 31 1.31 11.74 -8.63
CA TYR A 31 2.04 11.94 -7.39
C TYR A 31 3.29 11.07 -7.27
N ASN A 32 4.25 11.56 -6.48
CA ASN A 32 5.40 10.82 -6.03
C ASN A 32 5.38 10.75 -4.49
N LEU A 33 5.50 9.54 -3.94
CA LEU A 33 5.50 9.30 -2.51
C LEU A 33 6.90 8.95 -2.01
N TYR A 34 7.27 9.52 -0.85
CA TYR A 34 8.57 9.28 -0.23
C TYR A 34 8.39 8.92 1.25
N PHE A 35 9.20 7.98 1.70
CA PHE A 35 9.35 7.61 3.11
C PHE A 35 10.81 7.77 3.51
N ASN A 36 11.10 8.60 4.53
CA ASN A 36 12.46 8.99 4.94
C ASN A 36 13.33 9.40 3.73
N ASP A 37 12.80 10.30 2.90
CA ASP A 37 13.39 10.83 1.66
C ASP A 37 13.64 9.78 0.54
N LYS A 38 13.30 8.51 0.75
CA LYS A 38 13.37 7.47 -0.29
C LYS A 38 12.08 7.47 -1.10
N LEU A 39 12.19 7.64 -2.42
CA LEU A 39 11.07 7.48 -3.35
C LEU A 39 10.55 6.04 -3.31
N LEU A 40 9.24 5.89 -3.13
CA LEU A 40 8.56 4.60 -3.11
C LEU A 40 8.00 4.25 -4.49
N ASN A 41 7.93 2.95 -4.79
CA ASN A 41 7.15 2.49 -5.93
C ASN A 41 5.65 2.59 -5.60
N THR A 42 4.80 2.73 -6.61
CA THR A 42 3.36 2.96 -6.47
C THR A 42 2.62 1.90 -5.62
N THR A 43 3.16 0.70 -5.53
CA THR A 43 2.58 -0.42 -4.75
C THR A 43 3.33 -0.72 -3.45
N GLU A 44 4.41 0.04 -3.17
CA GLU A 44 5.25 -0.20 -1.99
C GLU A 44 4.67 0.50 -0.77
N VAL A 45 4.33 -0.27 0.26
CA VAL A 45 3.96 0.25 1.58
C VAL A 45 5.09 -0.10 2.54
N PRO A 46 5.87 0.89 3.04
CA PRO A 46 6.96 0.66 3.98
C PRO A 46 6.43 0.13 5.31
N LYS A 47 7.15 -0.85 5.88
CA LYS A 47 6.84 -1.50 7.16
C LYS A 47 8.03 -1.38 8.12
N PRO A 48 8.42 -0.16 8.52
CA PRO A 48 9.54 0.03 9.42
C PRO A 48 9.22 -0.52 10.82
N ILE A 49 10.27 -0.94 11.54
CA ILE A 49 10.20 -1.21 12.98
C ILE A 49 10.64 0.06 13.67
N LEU A 50 9.76 0.67 14.46
CA LEU A 50 9.97 1.95 15.14
C LEU A 50 9.89 1.77 16.64
N LYS A 51 10.65 2.59 17.38
CA LYS A 51 10.50 2.76 18.83
C LYS A 51 9.48 3.85 19.12
N ILE A 52 8.87 3.81 20.31
CA ILE A 52 8.05 4.91 20.82
C ILE A 52 8.87 6.20 20.78
N GLY A 53 8.29 7.25 20.20
CA GLY A 53 8.94 8.55 20.06
C GLY A 53 9.94 8.67 18.91
N GLU A 54 10.25 7.60 18.18
CA GLU A 54 11.16 7.62 17.02
C GLU A 54 10.48 8.31 15.81
N PRO A 55 11.04 9.43 15.32
CA PRO A 55 10.44 10.16 14.22
C PRO A 55 10.78 9.54 12.87
N PHE A 56 9.87 9.68 11.91
CA PHE A 56 10.05 9.37 10.50
C PHE A 56 9.35 10.40 9.62
N ASP A 57 9.82 10.53 8.38
CA ASP A 57 9.32 11.50 7.43
C ASP A 57 8.45 10.85 6.37
N ILE A 58 7.32 11.48 6.09
CA ILE A 58 6.43 11.20 4.96
C ILE A 58 6.41 12.45 4.09
N LYS A 59 6.66 12.28 2.78
CA LYS A 59 6.54 13.37 1.81
C LYS A 59 5.78 12.89 0.59
N ILE A 60 4.91 13.73 0.05
CA ILE A 60 4.24 13.51 -1.22
C ILE A 60 4.28 14.77 -2.07
N ASP A 61 4.70 14.61 -3.32
CA ASP A 61 4.63 15.64 -4.33
C ASP A 61 3.43 15.34 -5.22
N PHE A 62 2.42 16.22 -5.24
CA PHE A 62 1.30 16.18 -6.16
C PHE A 62 1.54 17.11 -7.33
N ILE A 63 1.30 16.61 -8.53
CA ILE A 63 1.33 17.35 -9.80
C ILE A 63 -0.09 17.38 -10.32
N THR A 64 -0.70 18.56 -10.45
CA THR A 64 -2.09 18.70 -10.89
C THR A 64 -2.16 19.21 -12.32
N HIS A 65 -3.01 18.61 -13.13
CA HIS A 65 -3.22 18.97 -14.55
C HIS A 65 -4.46 19.86 -14.78
N LYS A 66 -5.14 20.21 -13.68
CA LYS A 66 -6.30 21.12 -13.67
C LYS A 66 -6.18 22.10 -12.51
N LYS A 67 -6.80 23.28 -12.68
CA LYS A 67 -7.01 24.19 -11.55
C LYS A 67 -8.01 23.57 -10.58
N CYS A 68 -7.62 23.34 -9.33
CA CYS A 68 -8.41 22.59 -8.37
C CYS A 68 -8.22 23.09 -6.93
N GLU A 69 -9.12 22.67 -6.06
CA GLU A 69 -8.95 22.73 -4.62
C GLU A 69 -8.60 21.33 -4.11
N MET A 70 -7.46 21.19 -3.42
CA MET A 70 -7.01 19.94 -2.87
C MET A 70 -7.11 19.98 -1.34
N SER A 71 -7.82 19.03 -0.77
CA SER A 71 -7.87 18.77 0.67
C SER A 71 -7.12 17.49 0.98
N ILE A 72 -6.20 17.53 1.96
CA ILE A 72 -5.33 16.40 2.30
C ILE A 72 -5.12 16.28 3.80
N LYS A 73 -5.01 15.05 4.29
CA LYS A 73 -4.63 14.74 5.68
C LYS A 73 -3.89 13.42 5.79
N LEU A 74 -3.12 13.25 6.87
CA LEU A 74 -2.78 11.93 7.40
C LEU A 74 -3.88 11.45 8.32
N SER A 75 -4.22 10.17 8.22
CA SER A 75 -5.26 9.51 9.02
C SER A 75 -4.68 8.31 9.76
N GLU A 76 -5.16 8.09 10.98
CA GLU A 76 -4.87 6.92 11.82
C GLU A 76 -6.18 6.27 12.26
N ILE A 77 -6.14 4.98 12.67
CA ILE A 77 -7.34 4.23 13.04
C ILE A 77 -8.04 4.86 14.26
N GLU A 78 -7.26 5.18 15.31
CA GLU A 78 -7.74 5.86 16.50
C GLU A 78 -6.87 7.07 16.80
N ASN A 79 -7.41 8.05 17.50
CA ASN A 79 -6.68 9.29 17.78
C ASN A 79 -5.57 9.10 18.80
N GLY A 80 -4.38 9.51 18.39
CA GLY A 80 -3.25 9.70 19.28
C GLY A 80 -2.27 8.54 19.36
N TYR A 81 -2.33 7.56 18.46
CA TYR A 81 -1.26 6.58 18.29
C TYR A 81 -0.03 7.19 17.63
N PHE A 82 -0.26 8.19 16.80
CA PHE A 82 0.80 8.98 16.18
C PHE A 82 0.59 10.47 16.45
N VAL A 83 1.70 11.21 16.50
CA VAL A 83 1.67 12.68 16.55
C VAL A 83 2.52 13.25 15.43
N ILE A 84 2.02 14.32 14.82
CA ILE A 84 2.79 15.12 13.88
C ILE A 84 3.66 16.06 14.68
N VAL A 85 4.98 15.91 14.54
CA VAL A 85 5.98 16.79 15.19
C VAL A 85 6.11 18.08 14.42
N ASN A 86 6.10 17.98 13.08
CA ASN A 86 6.18 19.09 12.16
C ASN A 86 5.55 18.68 10.83
N GLY A 87 4.95 19.62 10.10
CA GLY A 87 4.49 19.29 8.75
C GLY A 87 3.37 20.14 8.22
N SER A 88 2.81 19.67 7.11
CA SER A 88 1.77 20.35 6.35
C SER A 88 0.44 20.46 7.10
N THR A 89 0.17 19.55 8.04
CA THR A 89 -0.93 19.65 9.02
C THR A 89 -0.37 19.58 10.44
N THR A 90 -1.10 20.11 11.41
CA THR A 90 -0.64 20.15 12.80
C THR A 90 -0.99 18.90 13.61
N LYS A 91 -1.96 18.11 13.13
CA LYS A 91 -2.46 16.91 13.83
C LYS A 91 -2.89 15.86 12.80
N MET A 92 -2.88 14.60 13.23
CA MET A 92 -3.53 13.51 12.51
C MET A 92 -5.04 13.82 12.38
N ASN A 93 -5.66 13.27 11.35
CA ASN A 93 -7.09 13.41 11.07
C ASN A 93 -7.59 14.84 10.79
N VAL A 94 -6.70 15.82 10.62
CA VAL A 94 -7.04 17.22 10.31
C VAL A 94 -6.68 17.53 8.86
N TYR A 95 -7.66 18.00 8.08
CA TYR A 95 -7.43 18.41 6.70
C TYR A 95 -6.70 19.76 6.61
N ARG A 96 -5.87 19.87 5.60
CA ARG A 96 -5.37 21.09 5.01
C ARG A 96 -5.95 21.20 3.60
N ALA A 97 -6.41 22.40 3.21
CA ALA A 97 -6.88 22.70 1.88
C ALA A 97 -5.99 23.76 1.21
N ASP A 98 -5.65 23.52 -0.06
CA ASP A 98 -4.85 24.41 -0.88
C ASP A 98 -5.51 24.55 -2.26
N ILE A 99 -5.46 25.76 -2.85
CA ILE A 99 -5.86 26.00 -4.24
C ILE A 99 -4.63 25.85 -5.12
N LEU A 100 -4.72 25.00 -6.12
CA LEU A 100 -3.65 24.67 -7.04
C LEU A 100 -4.00 25.14 -8.45
N GLU A 101 -3.03 25.79 -9.09
CA GLU A 101 -3.17 26.17 -10.50
C GLU A 101 -2.94 24.94 -11.39
N LYS A 102 -3.42 25.02 -12.63
CA LYS A 102 -3.18 24.01 -13.64
C LYS A 102 -1.68 23.81 -13.86
N ASP A 103 -1.26 22.55 -14.03
CA ASP A 103 0.12 22.12 -14.29
C ASP A 103 1.12 22.59 -13.21
N SER A 104 0.65 22.66 -11.96
CA SER A 104 1.45 23.02 -10.80
C SER A 104 1.80 21.81 -9.94
N THR A 105 2.86 21.95 -9.16
CA THR A 105 3.31 20.94 -8.19
C THR A 105 3.20 21.51 -6.78
N ILE A 106 2.65 20.72 -5.85
CA ILE A 106 2.66 21.01 -4.43
C ILE A 106 3.30 19.85 -3.66
N THR A 107 4.11 20.19 -2.67
CA THR A 107 4.74 19.24 -1.76
C THR A 107 4.06 19.30 -0.40
N TYR A 108 3.60 18.16 0.09
CA TYR A 108 3.20 17.97 1.48
C TYR A 108 4.25 17.10 2.18
N LYS A 109 4.68 17.55 3.36
CA LYS A 109 5.66 16.83 4.18
C LYS A 109 5.19 16.80 5.63
N TRP A 110 5.42 15.66 6.31
CA TRP A 110 5.15 15.47 7.72
C TRP A 110 6.31 14.71 8.36
N THR A 111 6.70 15.15 9.55
CA THR A 111 7.50 14.36 10.48
C THR A 111 6.57 13.81 11.54
N VAL A 112 6.47 12.49 11.61
CA VAL A 112 5.52 11.76 12.46
C VAL A 112 6.29 10.89 13.44
N LYS A 113 5.77 10.70 14.66
CA LYS A 113 6.32 9.73 15.61
C LYS A 113 5.22 8.95 16.32
N PRO A 114 5.46 7.66 16.67
CA PRO A 114 4.55 6.88 17.51
C PRO A 114 4.53 7.42 18.94
N THR A 115 3.40 7.24 19.63
CA THR A 115 3.20 7.62 21.02
C THR A 115 3.25 6.40 21.95
N GLU A 116 3.13 6.65 23.25
CA GLU A 116 3.04 5.62 24.29
C GLU A 116 1.66 4.94 24.36
N LYS A 117 0.70 5.31 23.51
CA LYS A 117 -0.65 4.72 23.52
C LYS A 117 -0.74 3.33 22.92
N TRP A 118 0.24 2.97 22.10
CA TRP A 118 0.28 1.67 21.44
C TRP A 118 1.70 1.17 21.25
N ALA A 119 1.91 -0.13 21.49
CA ALA A 119 3.14 -0.84 21.14
C ALA A 119 2.87 -2.34 20.98
N GLY A 120 3.86 -3.07 20.46
CA GLY A 120 3.78 -4.52 20.26
C GLY A 120 2.96 -4.93 19.05
N GLY A 121 2.76 -4.05 18.07
CA GLY A 121 2.01 -4.36 16.87
C GLY A 121 2.18 -3.34 15.75
N SER A 122 1.52 -3.56 14.63
CA SER A 122 1.55 -2.68 13.46
C SER A 122 0.27 -1.87 13.35
N LEU A 123 0.42 -0.60 12.99
CA LEU A 123 -0.69 0.33 12.78
C LEU A 123 -0.54 1.04 11.43
N PRO A 124 -1.59 1.08 10.59
CA PRO A 124 -1.55 1.82 9.35
C PRO A 124 -1.60 3.33 9.58
N ILE A 125 -0.92 4.05 8.70
CA ILE A 125 -1.12 5.48 8.49
C ILE A 125 -1.61 5.63 7.06
N ASP A 126 -2.78 6.24 6.91
CA ASP A 126 -3.39 6.47 5.61
C ASP A 126 -3.23 7.93 5.19
N LEU A 127 -3.02 8.13 3.90
CA LEU A 127 -3.20 9.41 3.26
C LEU A 127 -4.62 9.47 2.73
N VAL A 128 -5.35 10.51 3.09
CA VAL A 128 -6.71 10.78 2.59
C VAL A 128 -6.69 12.14 1.90
N TYR A 129 -7.19 12.19 0.67
CA TYR A 129 -7.22 13.43 -0.11
C TYR A 129 -8.49 13.50 -0.96
N GLN A 130 -8.88 14.73 -1.27
CA GLN A 130 -9.96 15.06 -2.18
C GLN A 130 -9.50 16.18 -3.11
N ILE A 131 -9.83 16.05 -4.37
CA ILE A 131 -9.56 17.06 -5.41
C ILE A 131 -10.91 17.49 -5.97
N ASP A 132 -11.23 18.76 -5.80
CA ASP A 132 -12.46 19.38 -6.30
C ASP A 132 -12.12 20.34 -7.44
N ASP A 133 -12.93 20.35 -8.47
CA ASP A 133 -12.82 21.33 -9.55
C ASP A 133 -13.01 22.75 -9.00
N PHE A 134 -12.07 23.64 -9.32
CA PHE A 134 -12.06 24.98 -8.73
C PHE A 134 -13.30 25.81 -9.09
N GLU A 135 -13.81 25.68 -10.33
CA GLU A 135 -14.93 26.48 -10.83
C GLU A 135 -16.28 25.90 -10.43
N THR A 136 -16.44 24.60 -10.64
CA THR A 136 -17.75 23.94 -10.44
C THR A 136 -17.95 23.43 -9.02
N LYS A 137 -16.88 23.37 -8.20
CA LYS A 137 -16.85 22.80 -6.85
C LYS A 137 -17.31 21.33 -6.78
N LYS A 138 -17.28 20.64 -7.92
CA LYS A 138 -17.59 19.22 -7.97
C LYS A 138 -16.35 18.40 -7.65
N SER A 139 -16.52 17.34 -6.89
CA SER A 139 -15.44 16.39 -6.61
C SER A 139 -15.02 15.68 -7.89
N LEU A 140 -13.73 15.79 -8.23
CA LEU A 140 -13.10 15.09 -9.34
C LEU A 140 -12.53 13.76 -8.88
N VAL A 141 -11.92 13.77 -7.69
CA VAL A 141 -11.27 12.60 -7.11
C VAL A 141 -11.45 12.58 -5.59
N HIS A 142 -11.72 11.42 -5.03
CA HIS A 142 -11.61 11.14 -3.62
C HIS A 142 -10.73 9.89 -3.47
N GLY A 143 -9.59 10.02 -2.80
CA GLY A 143 -8.63 8.93 -2.64
C GLY A 143 -8.23 8.71 -1.20
N SER A 144 -7.97 7.44 -0.87
CA SER A 144 -7.37 7.03 0.40
C SER A 144 -6.51 5.79 0.16
N PHE A 145 -5.30 5.79 0.71
CA PHE A 145 -4.42 4.62 0.67
C PHE A 145 -3.43 4.64 1.83
N THR A 146 -2.99 3.45 2.25
CA THR A 146 -1.99 3.30 3.31
C THR A 146 -0.61 3.68 2.79
N ILE A 147 0.02 4.67 3.43
CA ILE A 147 1.34 5.20 3.05
C ILE A 147 2.48 4.64 3.92
N ALA A 148 2.16 4.10 5.09
CA ALA A 148 3.10 3.40 5.96
C ALA A 148 2.34 2.43 6.87
N TYR A 149 2.98 1.30 7.19
CA TYR A 149 2.44 0.30 8.11
C TYR A 149 3.50 -0.09 9.14
N PRO A 150 3.93 0.88 10.00
CA PRO A 150 4.99 0.66 10.97
C PRO A 150 4.59 -0.36 12.04
N TYR A 151 5.55 -1.21 12.43
CA TYR A 151 5.49 -1.98 13.66
C TYR A 151 6.10 -1.17 14.80
N ILE A 152 5.33 -0.95 15.88
CA ILE A 152 5.80 -0.19 17.03
C ILE A 152 6.36 -1.19 18.06
N SER A 153 7.68 -1.12 18.30
CA SER A 153 8.35 -1.95 19.28
C SER A 153 7.89 -1.65 20.71
N ASN A 154 7.74 -2.70 21.51
CA ASN A 154 7.39 -2.59 22.94
C ASN A 154 8.61 -2.38 23.86
N GLU A 155 9.82 -2.24 23.31
CA GLU A 155 11.08 -2.15 24.07
C GLU A 155 11.06 -1.06 25.18
N HIS A 156 10.32 0.03 24.96
CA HIS A 156 10.18 1.14 25.91
C HIS A 156 8.74 1.39 26.35
N TYR A 157 7.84 0.46 26.09
CA TYR A 157 6.43 0.61 26.41
C TYR A 157 6.18 0.29 27.89
N LYS A 158 5.46 1.18 28.60
CA LYS A 158 5.14 1.04 30.02
C LYS A 158 3.67 0.67 30.27
N GLY A 159 2.87 0.57 29.23
CA GLY A 159 1.47 0.17 29.30
C GLY A 159 1.28 -1.36 29.29
N GLU A 160 0.03 -1.78 29.34
CA GLU A 160 -0.33 -3.19 29.17
C GLU A 160 -0.11 -3.58 27.70
N ILE A 161 0.72 -4.59 27.47
CA ILE A 161 0.90 -5.15 26.12
C ILE A 161 -0.35 -5.97 25.82
N PRO A 162 -1.06 -5.74 24.69
CA PRO A 162 -2.12 -6.65 24.27
C PRO A 162 -1.53 -8.05 24.15
N THR A 163 -1.87 -8.91 25.08
CA THR A 163 -1.49 -10.31 25.00
C THR A 163 -2.23 -10.88 23.79
N SER A 164 -1.54 -11.03 22.67
CA SER A 164 -1.99 -11.95 21.64
C SER A 164 -2.13 -13.28 22.34
N GLU A 165 -3.35 -13.74 22.57
CA GLU A 165 -3.59 -15.14 22.91
C GLU A 165 -3.10 -15.94 21.69
N GLU A 166 -1.82 -16.30 21.73
CA GLU A 166 -1.31 -17.41 20.96
C GLU A 166 -2.18 -18.60 21.38
N PRO A 167 -2.87 -19.28 20.46
CA PRO A 167 -3.65 -20.45 20.85
C PRO A 167 -2.67 -21.42 21.51
N GLN A 168 -2.73 -21.54 22.84
CA GLN A 168 -2.02 -22.55 23.58
C GLN A 168 -2.48 -23.89 23.03
N VAL A 169 -1.61 -24.52 22.23
CA VAL A 169 -1.71 -25.93 21.94
C VAL A 169 -1.46 -26.62 23.28
N SER A 170 -2.53 -26.88 24.02
CA SER A 170 -2.51 -27.72 25.18
C SER A 170 -2.15 -29.12 24.70
N GLU A 171 -0.90 -29.52 24.87
CA GLU A 171 -0.48 -30.90 24.77
C GLU A 171 -1.16 -31.66 25.92
N THR A 172 -2.34 -32.18 25.65
CA THR A 172 -2.95 -33.23 26.45
C THR A 172 -2.87 -34.49 25.62
N GLU A 173 -1.90 -35.36 25.96
CA GLU A 173 -1.87 -36.72 25.48
C GLU A 173 -3.17 -37.43 25.88
N SER A 174 -3.96 -37.80 24.87
CA SER A 174 -4.82 -38.99 24.94
C SER A 174 -5.16 -39.45 23.54
N SER A 175 -4.85 -40.71 23.31
CA SER A 175 -4.96 -41.55 22.12
C SER A 175 -6.38 -41.61 21.47
N PRO A 176 -6.51 -42.29 20.31
CA PRO A 176 -7.15 -41.72 19.13
C PRO A 176 -8.59 -42.22 18.95
N THR A 177 -9.48 -41.37 18.47
CA THR A 177 -10.68 -41.86 17.82
C THR A 177 -10.83 -41.15 16.48
N SER A 178 -10.72 -41.95 15.43
CA SER A 178 -10.79 -41.55 14.03
C SER A 178 -12.12 -40.89 13.68
N ALA A 179 -12.09 -39.63 13.26
CA ALA A 179 -13.13 -39.04 12.45
C ALA A 179 -12.48 -38.56 11.14
N SER A 180 -12.74 -39.27 10.07
CA SER A 180 -12.25 -39.01 8.72
C SER A 180 -12.92 -37.77 8.13
N THR A 181 -12.19 -36.68 8.01
CA THR A 181 -12.54 -35.56 7.12
C THR A 181 -12.15 -35.96 5.71
N PRO A 182 -13.02 -35.83 4.68
CA PRO A 182 -12.66 -36.15 3.32
C PRO A 182 -11.65 -35.12 2.80
N ALA A 183 -10.41 -35.54 2.68
CA ALA A 183 -9.38 -34.77 1.97
C ALA A 183 -9.74 -34.76 0.47
N PHE A 184 -10.14 -33.59 -0.04
CA PHE A 184 -10.17 -33.36 -1.48
C PHE A 184 -8.74 -33.38 -2.00
N THR A 185 -8.32 -34.51 -2.56
CA THR A 185 -7.01 -34.63 -3.17
C THR A 185 -6.96 -33.80 -4.46
N LEU A 186 -5.86 -33.09 -4.68
CA LEU A 186 -5.58 -32.28 -5.87
C LEU A 186 -5.77 -33.09 -7.18
N ALA A 187 -5.62 -34.42 -7.14
CA ALA A 187 -5.88 -35.35 -8.24
C ALA A 187 -7.34 -35.35 -8.72
N GLY A 188 -8.32 -35.14 -7.81
CA GLY A 188 -9.73 -35.08 -8.18
C GLY A 188 -10.10 -33.84 -8.99
N ALA A 189 -9.50 -32.69 -8.67
CA ALA A 189 -9.76 -31.44 -9.38
C ALA A 189 -9.22 -31.46 -10.82
N ILE A 190 -8.07 -32.07 -11.06
CA ILE A 190 -7.47 -32.18 -12.41
C ILE A 190 -8.31 -33.08 -13.29
N SER A 191 -8.89 -34.17 -12.76
CA SER A 191 -9.72 -35.10 -13.52
C SER A 191 -11.01 -34.47 -14.02
N VAL A 192 -11.66 -33.61 -13.25
CA VAL A 192 -12.87 -32.87 -13.64
C VAL A 192 -12.60 -31.86 -14.74
N LEU A 193 -11.46 -31.16 -14.65
CA LEU A 193 -11.07 -30.18 -15.68
C LEU A 193 -10.76 -30.85 -17.02
N ALA A 194 -10.09 -32.02 -17.02
CA ALA A 194 -9.79 -32.76 -18.23
C ALA A 194 -11.06 -33.31 -18.91
N LEU A 195 -12.06 -33.74 -18.13
CA LEU A 195 -13.33 -34.20 -18.66
C LEU A 195 -14.16 -33.07 -19.29
N ALA A 196 -14.17 -31.90 -18.66
CA ALA A 196 -14.84 -30.72 -19.22
C ALA A 196 -14.21 -30.28 -20.53
N PHE A 197 -12.88 -30.29 -20.64
CA PHE A 197 -12.18 -29.92 -21.86
C PHE A 197 -12.44 -30.91 -23.03
N ALA A 198 -12.59 -32.20 -22.73
CA ALA A 198 -12.91 -33.23 -23.73
C ALA A 198 -14.35 -33.10 -24.27
N LEU A 199 -15.30 -32.65 -23.45
CA LEU A 199 -16.70 -32.46 -23.84
C LEU A 199 -16.94 -31.19 -24.68
N PHE A 200 -16.14 -30.13 -24.47
CA PHE A 200 -16.25 -28.89 -25.26
C PHE A 200 -15.54 -28.92 -26.60
N ARG A 201 -14.81 -29.99 -26.94
CA ARG A 201 -14.06 -30.14 -28.20
C ARG A 201 -14.77 -30.99 -29.25
N ARG A 202 -16.08 -31.25 -29.10
CA ARG A 202 -16.90 -31.93 -30.12
C ARG A 202 -17.88 -30.99 -30.78
#